data_ed5069d98721e649f7b8876b7585d0c4
#
_entry.id   ed5069d98721e649f7b8876b7585d0c4
#
_cell.length_a   1.000
_cell.length_b   1.000
_cell.length_c   1.000
_cell.angle_alpha   90.00
_cell.angle_beta   90.00
_cell.angle_gamma   90.00
#
_symmetry.space_group_name_H-M   'P 1'
#
loop_
_entity.id
_entity.type
_entity.pdbx_description
1 polymer ?
#
loop_
_entity_poly.entity_id
_entity_poly.type
_entity_poly.pdbx_seq_one_letter_code
_entity_poly.pdbx_strand_id
1 'polypeptide(L)'
;MKISLAGLLGMFVLVAPACVLAETAAKPTLKVETLDGKTFDLAEKRGQWVVVNYWATWCAPCIAEMPELSAFIKARKDVSGIGLAYEDTDRQEIIDFLATRPVDYPIAQIDVDDPPADFATPRGLPTTYLIAPDGSVAKQFLGPIKEKDLEQAMATAKSASGN
;
A
#
# COMPACT_ATOMS: atom_id res chain seq x y z
N MET A 1 -70.71 -23.68 -10.45
CA MET A 1 -69.68 -22.83 -11.12
C MET A 1 -68.68 -22.40 -10.07
N LYS A 2 -67.51 -23.09 -9.93
CA LYS A 2 -66.52 -22.84 -8.87
C LYS A 2 -65.38 -22.04 -9.49
N ILE A 3 -65.19 -20.80 -9.02
CA ILE A 3 -64.10 -19.94 -9.43
C ILE A 3 -62.98 -20.13 -8.40
N SER A 4 -61.87 -20.71 -8.86
CA SER A 4 -60.64 -20.91 -8.04
C SER A 4 -59.77 -19.67 -8.19
N LEU A 5 -59.58 -18.96 -7.09
CA LEU A 5 -58.67 -17.79 -7.00
C LEU A 5 -57.27 -18.31 -6.64
N ALA A 6 -56.37 -18.39 -7.63
CA ALA A 6 -54.95 -18.71 -7.39
C ALA A 6 -54.21 -17.43 -6.97
N GLY A 7 -53.79 -17.40 -5.71
CA GLY A 7 -53.00 -16.32 -5.18
C GLY A 7 -51.54 -16.37 -5.70
N LEU A 8 -51.10 -15.29 -6.34
CA LEU A 8 -49.72 -15.10 -6.77
C LEU A 8 -48.94 -14.56 -5.54
N LEU A 9 -48.14 -15.42 -4.93
CA LEU A 9 -47.21 -15.02 -3.86
C LEU A 9 -45.96 -14.41 -4.51
N GLY A 10 -45.88 -13.08 -4.58
CA GLY A 10 -44.70 -12.37 -5.07
C GLY A 10 -43.55 -12.45 -4.04
N MET A 11 -42.51 -13.19 -4.39
CA MET A 11 -41.27 -13.26 -3.60
C MET A 11 -40.45 -11.99 -3.81
N PHE A 12 -40.49 -11.08 -2.84
CA PHE A 12 -39.69 -9.87 -2.82
C PHE A 12 -38.26 -10.24 -2.41
N VAL A 13 -37.34 -10.31 -3.35
CA VAL A 13 -35.90 -10.50 -3.06
C VAL A 13 -35.34 -9.18 -2.61
N LEU A 14 -35.07 -9.03 -1.30
CA LEU A 14 -34.31 -7.92 -0.75
C LEU A 14 -32.84 -8.07 -1.17
N VAL A 15 -32.40 -7.33 -2.18
CA VAL A 15 -31.00 -7.16 -2.52
C VAL A 15 -30.41 -6.14 -1.54
N ALA A 16 -29.71 -6.64 -0.52
CA ALA A 16 -28.92 -5.78 0.36
C ALA A 16 -27.71 -5.21 -0.42
N PRO A 17 -27.40 -3.90 -0.31
CA PRO A 17 -26.20 -3.36 -0.92
C PRO A 17 -24.98 -3.98 -0.23
N ALA A 18 -24.19 -4.76 -0.96
CA ALA A 18 -22.89 -5.21 -0.49
C ALA A 18 -21.97 -3.98 -0.40
N CYS A 19 -21.56 -3.63 0.82
CA CYS A 19 -20.52 -2.64 1.04
C CYS A 19 -19.20 -3.25 0.53
N VAL A 20 -18.79 -2.91 -0.68
CA VAL A 20 -17.50 -3.33 -1.25
C VAL A 20 -16.41 -2.55 -0.51
N LEU A 21 -15.76 -3.19 0.45
CA LEU A 21 -14.53 -2.67 1.02
C LEU A 21 -13.47 -2.74 -0.08
N ALA A 22 -12.81 -1.61 -0.36
CA ALA A 22 -11.68 -1.59 -1.28
C ALA A 22 -10.61 -2.54 -0.75
N GLU A 23 -10.30 -3.58 -1.52
CA GLU A 23 -9.27 -4.58 -1.21
C GLU A 23 -8.07 -4.33 -2.11
N THR A 24 -6.86 -4.53 -1.57
CA THR A 24 -5.63 -4.39 -2.37
C THR A 24 -5.62 -5.41 -3.50
N ALA A 25 -5.34 -4.96 -4.71
CA ALA A 25 -5.21 -5.85 -5.87
C ALA A 25 -4.08 -6.88 -5.65
N ALA A 26 -4.26 -8.10 -6.13
CA ALA A 26 -3.25 -9.16 -5.99
C ALA A 26 -1.91 -8.78 -6.65
N LYS A 27 -1.95 -8.02 -7.75
CA LYS A 27 -0.79 -7.40 -8.42
C LYS A 27 -1.09 -5.92 -8.65
N PRO A 28 -0.83 -5.07 -7.67
CA PRO A 28 -1.16 -3.66 -7.76
C PRO A 28 -0.30 -2.94 -8.79
N THR A 29 -0.85 -1.88 -9.34
CA THR A 29 -0.15 -0.85 -10.10
C THR A 29 0.04 0.38 -9.23
N LEU A 30 1.12 1.11 -9.47
CA LEU A 30 1.38 2.40 -8.84
C LEU A 30 2.23 3.23 -9.78
N LYS A 31 1.72 4.37 -10.19
CA LYS A 31 2.48 5.36 -10.94
C LYS A 31 2.20 6.73 -10.36
N VAL A 32 3.22 7.32 -9.74
CA VAL A 32 3.09 8.58 -9.00
C VAL A 32 4.28 9.49 -9.28
N GLU A 33 4.07 10.81 -9.17
CA GLU A 33 5.15 11.78 -9.16
C GLU A 33 5.73 11.89 -7.75
N THR A 34 7.04 11.80 -7.66
CA THR A 34 7.78 11.94 -6.40
C THR A 34 8.07 13.40 -6.08
N LEU A 35 8.46 13.69 -4.83
CA LEU A 35 8.76 15.06 -4.39
C LEU A 35 9.95 15.69 -5.13
N ASP A 36 10.84 14.91 -5.72
CA ASP A 36 11.96 15.39 -6.56
C ASP A 36 11.57 15.55 -8.05
N GLY A 37 10.29 15.45 -8.38
CA GLY A 37 9.75 15.66 -9.73
C GLY A 37 9.94 14.50 -10.70
N LYS A 38 10.37 13.32 -10.20
CA LYS A 38 10.49 12.12 -11.03
C LYS A 38 9.21 11.29 -10.96
N THR A 39 9.06 10.38 -11.90
CA THR A 39 8.00 9.36 -11.85
C THR A 39 8.53 8.10 -11.18
N PHE A 40 7.81 7.61 -10.18
CA PHE A 40 7.95 6.24 -9.70
C PHE A 40 6.88 5.38 -10.36
N ASP A 41 7.30 4.33 -11.07
CA ASP A 41 6.39 3.36 -11.69
C ASP A 41 6.72 1.96 -11.14
N LEU A 42 5.77 1.34 -10.44
CA LEU A 42 5.93 0.01 -9.85
C LEU A 42 6.13 -1.07 -10.92
N ALA A 43 5.60 -0.86 -12.13
CA ALA A 43 5.78 -1.80 -13.25
C ALA A 43 7.26 -1.89 -13.70
N GLU A 44 8.03 -0.80 -13.57
CA GLU A 44 9.45 -0.75 -13.91
C GLU A 44 10.34 -1.43 -12.86
N LYS A 45 9.77 -1.82 -11.70
CA LYS A 45 10.47 -2.47 -10.59
C LYS A 45 10.34 -3.99 -10.60
N ARG A 46 9.81 -4.59 -11.67
CA ARG A 46 9.74 -6.04 -11.82
C ARG A 46 11.14 -6.66 -11.73
N GLY A 47 11.24 -7.81 -11.06
CA GLY A 47 12.52 -8.46 -10.75
C GLY A 47 13.16 -8.01 -9.43
N GLN A 48 12.63 -6.97 -8.79
CA GLN A 48 13.04 -6.51 -7.47
C GLN A 48 11.89 -6.64 -6.46
N TRP A 49 12.23 -6.75 -5.20
CA TRP A 49 11.30 -6.50 -4.10
C TRP A 49 11.01 -5.01 -4.01
N VAL A 50 9.77 -4.65 -3.72
CA VAL A 50 9.42 -3.24 -3.53
C VAL A 50 8.70 -3.05 -2.20
N VAL A 51 9.18 -2.10 -1.42
CA VAL A 51 8.51 -1.65 -0.20
C VAL A 51 7.69 -0.40 -0.54
N VAL A 52 6.37 -0.48 -0.37
CA VAL A 52 5.45 0.65 -0.50
C VAL A 52 4.95 0.99 0.90
N ASN A 53 5.41 2.13 1.44
CA ASN A 53 5.16 2.52 2.83
C ASN A 53 4.28 3.78 2.89
N TYR A 54 3.07 3.65 3.45
CA TYR A 54 2.19 4.77 3.77
C TYR A 54 2.57 5.35 5.12
N TRP A 55 2.83 6.65 5.15
CA TRP A 55 3.30 7.37 6.32
C TRP A 55 2.76 8.81 6.37
N ALA A 56 3.03 9.55 7.45
CA ALA A 56 2.71 10.98 7.57
C ALA A 56 3.73 11.68 8.48
N THR A 57 3.86 12.99 8.34
CA THR A 57 4.79 13.81 9.14
C THR A 57 4.43 13.85 10.63
N TRP A 58 3.16 13.72 10.96
CA TRP A 58 2.62 13.66 12.33
C TRP A 58 2.60 12.25 12.93
N CYS A 59 2.94 11.24 12.17
CA CYS A 59 2.89 9.83 12.58
C CYS A 59 4.19 9.43 13.31
N ALA A 60 4.23 9.53 14.62
CA ALA A 60 5.43 9.21 15.40
C ALA A 60 6.01 7.80 15.16
N PRO A 61 5.22 6.70 15.09
CA PRO A 61 5.77 5.38 14.77
C PRO A 61 6.31 5.29 13.33
N CYS A 62 5.72 6.02 12.36
CA CYS A 62 6.26 6.09 11.00
C CYS A 62 7.66 6.71 10.99
N ILE A 63 7.81 7.84 11.69
CA ILE A 63 9.08 8.56 11.79
C ILE A 63 10.15 7.68 12.44
N ALA A 64 9.76 6.90 13.44
CA ALA A 64 10.69 6.02 14.16
C ALA A 64 11.22 4.87 13.30
N GLU A 65 10.42 4.32 12.34
CA GLU A 65 10.85 3.23 11.46
C GLU A 65 11.65 3.70 10.23
N MET A 66 11.45 4.95 9.77
CA MET A 66 12.04 5.48 8.52
C MET A 66 13.56 5.29 8.42
N PRO A 67 14.40 5.53 9.46
CA PRO A 67 15.83 5.34 9.35
C PRO A 67 16.23 3.87 9.09
N GLU A 68 15.60 2.91 9.76
CA GLU A 68 15.87 1.48 9.60
C GLU A 68 15.41 1.02 8.19
N LEU A 69 14.24 1.45 7.77
CA LEU A 69 13.71 1.18 6.43
C LEU A 69 14.60 1.76 5.33
N SER A 70 15.09 2.99 5.50
CA SER A 70 16.01 3.64 4.59
C SER A 70 17.33 2.89 4.48
N ALA A 71 17.92 2.49 5.60
CA ALA A 71 19.14 1.70 5.64
C ALA A 71 18.96 0.33 4.95
N PHE A 72 17.84 -0.35 5.20
CA PHE A 72 17.51 -1.63 4.58
C PHE A 72 17.41 -1.53 3.05
N ILE A 73 16.69 -0.53 2.54
CA ILE A 73 16.52 -0.32 1.09
C ILE A 73 17.87 0.03 0.45
N LYS A 74 18.64 0.93 1.07
CA LYS A 74 19.95 1.38 0.57
C LYS A 74 20.98 0.25 0.50
N ALA A 75 20.98 -0.65 1.48
CA ALA A 75 21.95 -1.75 1.57
C ALA A 75 21.72 -2.85 0.51
N ARG A 76 20.54 -2.91 -0.13
CA ARG A 76 20.12 -4.03 -0.96
C ARG A 76 19.88 -3.63 -2.41
N LYS A 77 20.58 -4.27 -3.33
CA LYS A 77 20.40 -4.07 -4.78
C LYS A 77 19.13 -4.72 -5.34
N ASP A 78 18.60 -5.72 -4.64
CA ASP A 78 17.39 -6.47 -4.99
C ASP A 78 16.12 -5.87 -4.38
N VAL A 79 16.23 -4.75 -3.66
CA VAL A 79 15.12 -4.05 -3.01
C VAL A 79 15.03 -2.62 -3.51
N SER A 80 13.83 -2.17 -3.80
CA SER A 80 13.48 -0.79 -4.06
C SER A 80 12.40 -0.35 -3.06
N GLY A 81 12.13 0.94 -2.94
CA GLY A 81 11.07 1.41 -2.06
C GLY A 81 10.49 2.73 -2.51
N ILE A 82 9.32 3.05 -1.97
CA ILE A 82 8.67 4.34 -2.06
C ILE A 82 7.89 4.62 -0.78
N GLY A 83 8.01 5.84 -0.28
CA GLY A 83 7.16 6.37 0.78
C GLY A 83 6.01 7.17 0.18
N LEU A 84 4.81 6.86 0.59
CA LEU A 84 3.59 7.56 0.22
C LEU A 84 3.16 8.41 1.41
N ALA A 85 3.40 9.72 1.33
CA ALA A 85 2.94 10.68 2.34
C ALA A 85 1.41 10.81 2.21
N TYR A 86 0.69 10.17 3.12
CA TYR A 86 -0.76 10.06 3.14
C TYR A 86 -1.31 11.04 4.20
N GLU A 87 -1.32 12.29 3.83
CA GLU A 87 -1.80 13.41 4.66
C GLU A 87 -2.20 14.60 3.79
N ASP A 88 -3.20 15.33 4.28
CA ASP A 88 -3.64 16.60 3.68
C ASP A 88 -2.78 17.74 4.27
N THR A 89 -1.72 18.09 3.57
CA THR A 89 -0.79 19.17 3.93
C THR A 89 -0.12 19.74 2.68
N ASP A 90 0.50 20.92 2.81
CA ASP A 90 1.28 21.49 1.72
C ASP A 90 2.51 20.64 1.39
N ARG A 91 2.76 20.42 0.10
CA ARG A 91 3.94 19.69 -0.40
C ARG A 91 5.24 20.20 0.21
N GLN A 92 5.36 21.51 0.41
CA GLN A 92 6.55 22.13 0.97
C GLN A 92 6.79 21.70 2.44
N GLU A 93 5.73 21.51 3.22
CA GLU A 93 5.85 21.03 4.60
C GLU A 93 6.47 19.63 4.68
N ILE A 94 6.11 18.74 3.75
CA ILE A 94 6.72 17.40 3.66
C ILE A 94 8.20 17.53 3.26
N ILE A 95 8.54 18.39 2.30
CA ILE A 95 9.91 18.62 1.87
C ILE A 95 10.76 19.16 3.03
N ASP A 96 10.26 20.15 3.76
CA ASP A 96 10.97 20.76 4.90
C ASP A 96 11.16 19.75 6.04
N PHE A 97 10.16 18.90 6.28
CA PHE A 97 10.27 17.80 7.23
C PHE A 97 11.39 16.82 6.85
N LEU A 98 11.43 16.39 5.58
CA LEU A 98 12.46 15.48 5.07
C LEU A 98 13.86 16.09 5.00
N ALA A 99 13.97 17.41 4.87
CA ALA A 99 15.28 18.09 4.93
C ALA A 99 15.99 17.86 6.28
N THR A 100 15.23 17.66 7.35
CA THR A 100 15.78 17.34 8.68
C THR A 100 15.84 15.85 8.99
N ARG A 101 15.19 15.01 8.17
CA ARG A 101 15.08 13.55 8.33
C ARG A 101 15.20 12.87 6.96
N PRO A 102 16.38 12.94 6.33
CA PRO A 102 16.56 12.41 4.99
C PRO A 102 16.40 10.89 4.95
N VAL A 103 15.83 10.40 3.85
CA VAL A 103 15.70 8.98 3.52
C VAL A 103 16.31 8.71 2.15
N ASP A 104 16.78 7.47 1.92
CA ASP A 104 17.44 7.05 0.67
C ASP A 104 16.49 6.41 -0.35
N TYR A 105 15.17 6.63 -0.21
CA TYR A 105 14.15 6.16 -1.15
C TYR A 105 13.20 7.31 -1.52
N PRO A 106 12.60 7.28 -2.73
CA PRO A 106 11.70 8.33 -3.17
C PRO A 106 10.45 8.46 -2.30
N ILE A 107 9.97 9.69 -2.17
CA ILE A 107 8.73 10.02 -1.49
C ILE A 107 7.77 10.66 -2.49
N ALA A 108 6.51 10.24 -2.47
CA ALA A 108 5.40 10.89 -3.17
C ALA A 108 4.37 11.36 -2.16
N GLN A 109 3.74 12.50 -2.43
CA GLN A 109 2.53 12.92 -1.72
C GLN A 109 1.32 12.27 -2.38
N ILE A 110 0.40 11.75 -1.58
CA ILE A 110 -0.82 11.09 -2.05
C ILE A 110 -2.02 11.89 -1.58
N ASP A 111 -2.96 12.14 -2.50
CA ASP A 111 -4.25 12.69 -2.16
C ASP A 111 -5.01 11.71 -1.25
N VAL A 112 -5.43 12.19 -0.08
CA VAL A 112 -6.15 11.37 0.91
C VAL A 112 -7.56 11.04 0.47
N ASP A 113 -8.14 11.86 -0.42
CA ASP A 113 -9.50 11.69 -0.96
C ASP A 113 -9.51 10.84 -2.24
N ASP A 114 -8.35 10.72 -2.93
CA ASP A 114 -8.18 9.89 -4.13
C ASP A 114 -6.89 9.04 -4.06
N PRO A 115 -6.77 8.12 -3.09
CA PRO A 115 -5.59 7.28 -2.95
C PRO A 115 -5.46 6.28 -4.10
N PRO A 116 -4.25 5.72 -4.33
CA PRO A 116 -4.03 4.72 -5.37
C PRO A 116 -5.00 3.55 -5.28
N ALA A 117 -5.84 3.38 -6.32
CA ALA A 117 -7.01 2.49 -6.32
C ALA A 117 -6.69 1.00 -6.12
N ASP A 118 -5.48 0.56 -6.51
CA ASP A 118 -5.05 -0.83 -6.39
C ASP A 118 -4.56 -1.20 -4.99
N PHE A 119 -4.45 -0.22 -4.08
CA PHE A 119 -4.09 -0.43 -2.68
C PHE A 119 -5.30 -0.13 -1.80
N ALA A 120 -5.55 -0.99 -0.82
CA ALA A 120 -6.58 -0.70 0.17
C ALA A 120 -6.22 0.59 0.92
N THR A 121 -7.22 1.45 1.13
CA THR A 121 -7.06 2.66 1.96
C THR A 121 -6.49 2.29 3.33
N PRO A 122 -5.39 2.92 3.78
CA PRO A 122 -4.77 2.61 5.06
C PRO A 122 -5.76 2.77 6.22
N ARG A 123 -5.90 1.74 7.05
CA ARG A 123 -6.72 1.79 8.29
C ARG A 123 -5.97 2.43 9.45
N GLY A 124 -4.70 2.69 9.27
CA GLY A 124 -3.80 3.30 10.25
C GLY A 124 -2.40 3.43 9.65
N LEU A 125 -1.55 4.24 10.28
CA LEU A 125 -0.19 4.47 9.84
C LEU A 125 0.82 4.02 10.91
N PRO A 126 1.98 3.49 10.49
CA PRO A 126 2.33 3.16 9.11
C PRO A 126 1.55 1.95 8.59
N THR A 127 1.33 1.90 7.28
CA THR A 127 0.91 0.68 6.56
C THR A 127 1.93 0.41 5.47
N THR A 128 2.48 -0.79 5.44
CA THR A 128 3.53 -1.16 4.49
C THR A 128 3.14 -2.38 3.68
N TYR A 129 3.30 -2.29 2.37
CA TYR A 129 3.17 -3.41 1.45
C TYR A 129 4.55 -3.85 0.98
N LEU A 130 4.84 -5.13 1.08
CA LEU A 130 5.98 -5.78 0.45
C LEU A 130 5.51 -6.42 -0.86
N ILE A 131 6.01 -5.92 -1.97
CA ILE A 131 5.69 -6.41 -3.31
C ILE A 131 6.82 -7.34 -3.76
N ALA A 132 6.44 -8.54 -4.22
CA ALA A 132 7.38 -9.53 -4.73
C ALA A 132 7.91 -9.17 -6.13
N PRO A 133 9.02 -9.79 -6.59
CA PRO A 133 9.61 -9.51 -7.90
C PRO A 133 8.67 -9.73 -9.08
N ASP A 134 7.67 -10.61 -8.96
CA ASP A 134 6.63 -10.84 -9.96
C ASP A 134 5.50 -9.80 -9.94
N GLY A 135 5.57 -8.87 -8.99
CA GLY A 135 4.61 -7.79 -8.77
C GLY A 135 3.42 -8.14 -7.87
N SER A 136 3.36 -9.35 -7.34
CA SER A 136 2.32 -9.71 -6.38
C SER A 136 2.57 -9.12 -5.00
N VAL A 137 1.50 -8.91 -4.23
CA VAL A 137 1.61 -8.52 -2.81
C VAL A 137 2.04 -9.74 -2.01
N ALA A 138 3.29 -9.73 -1.54
CA ALA A 138 3.82 -10.79 -0.69
C ALA A 138 3.30 -10.67 0.76
N LYS A 139 3.21 -9.44 1.27
CA LYS A 139 2.78 -9.16 2.64
C LYS A 139 2.29 -7.71 2.79
N GLN A 140 1.25 -7.54 3.59
CA GLN A 140 0.85 -6.25 4.15
C GLN A 140 1.13 -6.23 5.65
N PHE A 141 1.66 -5.11 6.11
CA PHE A 141 1.90 -4.85 7.53
C PHE A 141 1.07 -3.64 7.96
N LEU A 142 0.46 -3.71 9.13
CA LEU A 142 -0.18 -2.59 9.80
C LEU A 142 0.59 -2.31 11.09
N GLY A 143 1.06 -1.09 11.25
CA GLY A 143 1.94 -0.68 12.34
C GLY A 143 3.43 -0.73 11.94
N PRO A 144 4.32 -0.28 12.85
CA PRO A 144 5.75 -0.16 12.58
C PRO A 144 6.40 -1.52 12.33
N ILE A 145 7.33 -1.55 11.38
CA ILE A 145 8.09 -2.73 10.96
C ILE A 145 9.58 -2.55 11.19
N LYS A 146 10.29 -3.67 11.23
CA LYS A 146 11.75 -3.74 11.28
C LYS A 146 12.29 -4.52 10.09
N GLU A 147 13.59 -4.39 9.82
CA GLU A 147 14.29 -5.15 8.79
C GLU A 147 13.97 -6.65 8.84
N LYS A 148 14.03 -7.27 10.04
CA LYS A 148 13.73 -8.69 10.24
C LYS A 148 12.33 -9.11 9.77
N ASP A 149 11.35 -8.22 9.85
CA ASP A 149 9.97 -8.50 9.46
C ASP A 149 9.85 -8.57 7.93
N LEU A 150 10.57 -7.68 7.22
CA LEU A 150 10.70 -7.70 5.77
C LEU A 150 11.46 -8.95 5.30
N GLU A 151 12.60 -9.27 5.91
CA GLU A 151 13.40 -10.45 5.56
C GLU A 151 12.61 -11.75 5.74
N GLN A 152 11.88 -11.87 6.84
CA GLN A 152 11.02 -13.04 7.10
C GLN A 152 9.91 -13.15 6.05
N ALA A 153 9.26 -12.05 5.68
CA ALA A 153 8.22 -12.04 4.66
C ALA A 153 8.78 -12.42 3.27
N MET A 154 9.97 -11.89 2.92
CA MET A 154 10.66 -12.24 1.68
C MET A 154 11.02 -13.74 1.61
N ALA A 155 11.54 -14.30 2.72
CA ALA A 155 11.88 -15.72 2.81
C ALA A 155 10.63 -16.60 2.67
N THR A 156 9.54 -16.24 3.34
CA THR A 156 8.26 -16.97 3.27
C THR A 156 7.69 -16.97 1.85
N ALA A 157 7.68 -15.81 1.18
CA ALA A 157 7.17 -15.70 -0.18
C ALA A 157 8.03 -16.48 -1.20
N LYS A 158 9.37 -16.48 -1.05
CA LYS A 158 10.27 -17.28 -1.88
C LYS A 158 10.00 -18.79 -1.75
N SER A 159 9.74 -19.26 -0.52
CA SER A 159 9.41 -20.66 -0.28
C SER A 159 8.07 -21.07 -0.90
N ALA A 160 7.09 -20.18 -0.93
CA ALA A 160 5.78 -20.42 -1.51
C ALA A 160 5.80 -20.46 -3.06
N SER A 161 6.71 -19.70 -3.69
CA SER A 161 6.84 -19.63 -5.16
C SER A 161 7.74 -20.69 -5.76
N GLY A 162 8.51 -21.45 -4.95
CA GLY A 162 9.46 -22.48 -5.37
C GLY A 162 8.93 -23.91 -5.38
N ASN A 163 7.61 -24.09 -5.21
CA ASN A 163 6.96 -25.42 -5.19
C ASN A 163 6.14 -25.67 -6.46
#